data_39b335a608827440c61cd6113d4af514
#
_entry.id   39b335a608827440c61cd6113d4af514
#
_cell.length_a   1.000
_cell.length_b   1.000
_cell.length_c   1.000
_cell.angle_alpha   90.00
_cell.angle_beta   90.00
_cell.angle_gamma   90.00
#
_symmetry.space_group_name_H-M   'P 1'
#
loop_
_entity.id
_entity.type
_entity.pdbx_description
1 polymer ?
#
loop_
_entity_poly.entity_id
_entity_poly.type
_entity_poly.pdbx_seq_one_letter_code
_entity_poly.pdbx_strand_id
1 'polypeptide(L)'
;MNPGDPRFGDIHFYDEIVNLWRDDSYLTPRCATEYGVQSLPFGSTMLKHIEASEWFYTSEQFQRRQHHPGGILTNLLAVFTHFPIPFQCPQSLSNLHQCDYLTSPAFIDRFAYYSQAQQAITYKTQTEHYRRFQNLLLPSGLGNTMCALYWQLNDVWAAPTWSSIDVDLNWKMVHYEARRFFAPVIVVVYSVGFNDIGVTVVNDSPTKITGAKVVIDMLAWTNHFDPVYSEEQVINIDPLSAKQLELSRPKMWGTTDADFLIRARLFNGSGDPIAPETVLLPEKMYEVDFNTFGDVSISEFKKIDPFTYTLTINATAISPFTWISVNKPFLGWFTDNAFAVTKPSYSVSLKLKEPLELQRSDFYVCNLKNCGAL
;
A
#
# COMPACT_ATOMS: atom_id res chain seq x y z
N MET A 1 -21.63 29.99 -5.59
CA MET A 1 -20.80 29.04 -4.81
C MET A 1 -19.97 28.23 -5.79
N ASN A 2 -18.70 28.03 -5.52
CA ASN A 2 -17.88 27.11 -6.30
C ASN A 2 -18.11 25.69 -5.74
N PRO A 3 -18.67 24.73 -6.49
CA PRO A 3 -18.93 23.38 -6.00
C PRO A 3 -17.64 22.61 -5.68
N GLY A 4 -16.51 23.00 -6.27
CA GLY A 4 -15.20 22.45 -5.96
C GLY A 4 -14.47 23.13 -4.79
N ASP A 5 -15.13 23.99 -4.01
CA ASP A 5 -14.52 24.59 -2.82
C ASP A 5 -14.47 23.58 -1.67
N PRO A 6 -13.30 23.13 -1.22
CA PRO A 6 -13.19 22.09 -0.20
C PRO A 6 -13.76 22.46 1.17
N ARG A 7 -14.09 23.75 1.39
CA ARG A 7 -14.68 24.21 2.65
C ARG A 7 -16.15 23.89 2.77
N PHE A 8 -16.87 23.62 1.67
CA PHE A 8 -18.34 23.60 1.68
C PHE A 8 -18.94 22.37 1.04
N GLY A 9 -18.19 21.65 0.22
CA GLY A 9 -18.78 20.68 -0.67
C GLY A 9 -18.12 19.33 -0.64
N ASP A 10 -18.54 18.60 -1.59
CA ASP A 10 -18.08 17.33 -2.01
C ASP A 10 -16.89 17.49 -2.98
N ILE A 11 -15.83 16.75 -2.74
CA ILE A 11 -14.62 16.80 -3.57
C ILE A 11 -14.39 15.45 -4.24
N HIS A 12 -14.21 15.49 -5.56
CA HIS A 12 -13.62 14.42 -6.34
C HIS A 12 -12.16 14.79 -6.62
N PHE A 13 -11.21 14.01 -6.11
CA PHE A 13 -9.79 14.32 -6.23
C PHE A 13 -9.07 13.24 -7.02
N TYR A 14 -8.68 13.60 -8.24
CA TYR A 14 -7.85 12.78 -9.11
C TYR A 14 -6.69 13.64 -9.61
N ASP A 15 -5.50 13.27 -9.20
CA ASP A 15 -4.25 13.87 -9.68
C ASP A 15 -3.30 12.74 -10.06
N GLU A 16 -2.60 12.91 -11.18
CA GLU A 16 -1.72 11.89 -11.76
C GLU A 16 -0.29 12.42 -11.97
N ILE A 17 -0.04 13.67 -11.54
CA ILE A 17 1.21 14.38 -11.81
C ILE A 17 1.97 14.68 -10.53
N VAL A 18 1.27 14.99 -9.44
CA VAL A 18 1.89 15.30 -8.14
C VAL A 18 2.41 14.04 -7.46
N ASN A 19 3.32 14.23 -6.51
CA ASN A 19 3.78 13.13 -5.67
C ASN A 19 2.69 12.70 -4.69
N LEU A 20 1.97 11.64 -5.04
CA LEU A 20 0.81 11.15 -4.27
C LEU A 20 1.18 10.34 -3.01
N TRP A 21 2.49 10.16 -2.72
CA TRP A 21 2.93 9.58 -1.45
C TRP A 21 3.17 10.65 -0.37
N ARG A 22 3.01 11.92 -0.73
CA ARG A 22 3.13 13.05 0.20
C ARG A 22 1.78 13.48 0.73
N ASP A 23 1.71 13.69 2.03
CA ASP A 23 0.51 14.17 2.72
C ASP A 23 0.07 15.58 2.26
N ASP A 24 1.03 16.46 1.96
CA ASP A 24 0.79 17.83 1.51
C ASP A 24 0.30 17.97 0.05
N SER A 25 0.22 16.85 -0.66
CA SER A 25 -0.37 16.78 -2.01
C SER A 25 -1.90 16.83 -2.00
N TYR A 26 -2.54 16.62 -0.85
CA TYR A 26 -3.98 16.44 -0.77
C TYR A 26 -4.72 17.67 -0.24
N LEU A 27 -5.92 17.89 -0.78
CA LEU A 27 -6.87 18.85 -0.24
C LEU A 27 -7.36 18.36 1.14
N THR A 28 -7.78 19.31 1.98
CA THR A 28 -8.38 19.00 3.28
C THR A 28 -9.87 19.38 3.28
N PRO A 29 -10.74 18.59 2.61
CA PRO A 29 -12.14 18.93 2.36
C PRO A 29 -13.06 18.63 3.55
N ARG A 30 -14.32 19.04 3.45
CA ARG A 30 -15.40 18.56 4.30
C ARG A 30 -15.76 17.12 4.03
N CYS A 31 -15.68 16.73 2.78
CA CYS A 31 -16.05 15.41 2.31
C CYS A 31 -15.34 15.11 0.98
N ALA A 32 -14.73 13.95 0.87
CA ALA A 32 -14.18 13.43 -0.36
C ALA A 32 -14.94 12.16 -0.73
N THR A 33 -15.83 12.27 -1.71
CA THR A 33 -16.69 11.16 -2.14
C THR A 33 -16.10 10.35 -3.28
N GLU A 34 -15.06 10.86 -3.94
CA GLU A 34 -14.26 10.10 -4.89
C GLU A 34 -12.80 10.51 -4.86
N TYR A 35 -11.91 9.53 -4.90
CA TYR A 35 -10.49 9.73 -5.10
C TYR A 35 -9.80 8.42 -5.48
N GLY A 36 -8.67 8.51 -6.17
CA GLY A 36 -7.89 7.33 -6.48
C GLY A 36 -6.91 7.46 -7.63
N VAL A 37 -6.19 6.38 -7.86
CA VAL A 37 -5.28 6.17 -8.99
C VAL A 37 -5.45 4.77 -9.56
N GLN A 38 -5.08 4.57 -10.82
CA GLN A 38 -5.18 3.28 -11.47
C GLN A 38 -4.04 2.35 -11.08
N SER A 39 -4.31 1.03 -11.16
CA SER A 39 -3.30 -0.03 -11.15
C SER A 39 -3.71 -1.17 -12.10
N LEU A 40 -2.76 -2.01 -12.47
CA LEU A 40 -3.02 -3.17 -13.31
C LEU A 40 -3.46 -4.37 -12.45
N PRO A 41 -4.44 -5.17 -12.91
CA PRO A 41 -4.61 -6.53 -12.43
C PRO A 41 -3.35 -7.35 -12.71
N PHE A 42 -3.10 -8.39 -11.94
CA PHE A 42 -2.01 -9.32 -12.22
C PHE A 42 -2.24 -10.12 -13.51
N GLY A 43 -1.16 -10.66 -14.09
CA GLY A 43 -1.22 -11.53 -15.25
C GLY A 43 -2.16 -12.73 -15.06
N SER A 44 -2.27 -13.28 -13.85
CA SER A 44 -3.22 -14.35 -13.52
C SER A 44 -4.69 -14.00 -13.78
N THR A 45 -5.06 -12.73 -13.72
CA THR A 45 -6.38 -12.23 -14.14
C THR A 45 -6.36 -11.87 -15.61
N MET A 46 -5.42 -11.04 -16.06
CA MET A 46 -5.44 -10.50 -17.41
C MET A 46 -5.38 -11.57 -18.50
N LEU A 47 -4.58 -12.63 -18.31
CA LEU A 47 -4.41 -13.74 -19.25
C LEU A 47 -5.67 -14.62 -19.46
N LYS A 48 -6.72 -14.41 -18.69
CA LYS A 48 -8.04 -15.01 -18.93
C LYS A 48 -8.90 -14.18 -19.90
N HIS A 49 -8.50 -12.94 -20.18
CA HIS A 49 -9.30 -11.94 -20.87
C HIS A 49 -8.61 -11.34 -22.11
N ILE A 50 -7.32 -11.62 -22.31
CA ILE A 50 -6.54 -11.25 -23.49
C ILE A 50 -5.73 -12.44 -23.98
N GLU A 51 -5.30 -12.41 -25.23
CA GLU A 51 -4.39 -13.41 -25.77
C GLU A 51 -3.03 -13.35 -25.05
N ALA A 52 -2.43 -14.49 -24.76
CA ALA A 52 -1.15 -14.53 -24.04
C ALA A 52 -0.01 -13.81 -24.81
N SER A 53 -0.05 -13.83 -26.13
CA SER A 53 0.86 -13.08 -27.00
C SER A 53 0.70 -11.57 -26.92
N GLU A 54 -0.40 -11.06 -26.34
CA GLU A 54 -0.71 -9.65 -26.15
C GLU A 54 -0.47 -9.19 -24.68
N TRP A 55 0.11 -10.05 -23.84
CA TRP A 55 0.45 -9.66 -22.48
C TRP A 55 1.80 -8.93 -22.44
N PHE A 56 1.78 -7.70 -22.93
CA PHE A 56 2.88 -6.73 -22.80
C PHE A 56 2.33 -5.30 -22.87
N TYR A 57 3.09 -4.35 -22.36
CA TYR A 57 2.55 -3.01 -22.05
C TYR A 57 2.07 -2.23 -23.28
N THR A 58 2.73 -2.37 -24.43
CA THR A 58 2.39 -1.65 -25.67
C THR A 58 1.52 -2.47 -26.62
N SER A 59 1.02 -3.64 -26.22
CA SER A 59 0.16 -4.47 -27.06
C SER A 59 -1.17 -3.78 -27.38
N GLU A 60 -1.74 -4.10 -28.53
CA GLU A 60 -3.00 -3.49 -28.96
C GLU A 60 -4.15 -3.88 -28.03
N GLN A 61 -4.25 -5.15 -27.64
CA GLN A 61 -5.32 -5.61 -26.75
C GLN A 61 -5.22 -4.98 -25.37
N PHE A 62 -4.02 -4.88 -24.81
CA PHE A 62 -3.83 -4.23 -23.51
C PHE A 62 -4.16 -2.73 -23.57
N GLN A 63 -3.65 -2.02 -24.57
CA GLN A 63 -3.89 -0.58 -24.74
C GLN A 63 -5.36 -0.23 -24.95
N ARG A 64 -6.09 -1.03 -25.70
CA ARG A 64 -7.53 -0.86 -25.92
C ARG A 64 -8.38 -1.05 -24.66
N ARG A 65 -7.82 -1.66 -23.61
CA ARG A 65 -8.48 -1.80 -22.32
C ARG A 65 -8.29 -0.59 -21.41
N GLN A 66 -7.39 0.31 -21.75
CA GLN A 66 -7.22 1.56 -21.03
C GLN A 66 -8.22 2.59 -21.56
N HIS A 67 -9.27 2.86 -20.79
CA HIS A 67 -10.32 3.81 -21.18
C HIS A 67 -10.10 5.22 -20.61
N HIS A 68 -9.14 5.38 -19.68
CA HIS A 68 -8.79 6.70 -19.18
C HIS A 68 -7.87 7.42 -20.17
N PRO A 69 -8.25 8.62 -20.67
CA PRO A 69 -7.41 9.39 -21.58
C PRO A 69 -6.01 9.66 -20.97
N GLY A 70 -4.97 9.23 -21.67
CA GLY A 70 -3.58 9.35 -21.16
C GLY A 70 -3.16 8.32 -20.11
N GLY A 71 -4.07 7.44 -19.65
CA GLY A 71 -3.83 6.51 -18.54
C GLY A 71 -2.66 5.55 -18.75
N ILE A 72 -2.31 5.23 -20.00
CA ILE A 72 -1.10 4.44 -20.30
C ILE A 72 0.17 5.18 -19.83
N LEU A 73 0.28 6.47 -20.13
CA LEU A 73 1.44 7.27 -19.75
C LEU A 73 1.42 7.63 -18.27
N THR A 74 0.27 8.06 -17.76
CA THR A 74 0.15 8.50 -16.35
C THR A 74 0.40 7.35 -15.38
N ASN A 75 0.02 6.11 -15.70
CA ASN A 75 0.39 4.92 -14.94
C ASN A 75 1.91 4.71 -14.87
N LEU A 76 2.61 4.83 -16.01
CA LEU A 76 4.07 4.72 -16.03
C LEU A 76 4.72 5.79 -15.15
N LEU A 77 4.28 7.03 -15.29
CA LEU A 77 4.81 8.16 -14.52
C LEU A 77 4.54 7.98 -13.02
N ALA A 78 3.32 7.63 -12.64
CA ALA A 78 2.95 7.41 -11.23
C ALA A 78 3.80 6.32 -10.57
N VAL A 79 4.07 5.21 -11.28
CA VAL A 79 4.90 4.13 -10.77
C VAL A 79 6.37 4.55 -10.69
N PHE A 80 6.92 5.13 -11.74
CA PHE A 80 8.37 5.45 -11.80
C PHE A 80 8.75 6.72 -11.05
N THR A 81 7.79 7.48 -10.55
CA THR A 81 8.06 8.51 -9.54
C THR A 81 8.55 7.89 -8.23
N HIS A 82 8.19 6.64 -7.96
CA HIS A 82 8.51 5.96 -6.69
C HIS A 82 9.37 4.70 -6.84
N PHE A 83 9.16 3.90 -7.89
CA PHE A 83 9.84 2.62 -8.07
C PHE A 83 10.86 2.67 -9.22
N PRO A 84 11.93 1.84 -9.18
CA PRO A 84 12.84 1.73 -10.31
C PRO A 84 12.13 1.12 -11.52
N ILE A 85 12.62 1.45 -12.71
CA ILE A 85 12.17 0.74 -13.93
C ILE A 85 12.54 -0.74 -13.78
N PRO A 86 11.58 -1.67 -13.86
CA PRO A 86 11.82 -3.10 -13.55
C PRO A 86 12.56 -3.86 -14.66
N PHE A 87 13.39 -3.17 -15.42
CA PHE A 87 14.13 -3.74 -16.54
C PHE A 87 15.48 -3.04 -16.69
N GLN A 88 16.55 -3.83 -16.83
CA GLN A 88 17.88 -3.30 -17.11
C GLN A 88 18.11 -3.28 -18.61
N CYS A 89 18.16 -2.09 -19.18
CA CYS A 89 18.64 -1.92 -20.54
C CYS A 89 20.17 -2.03 -20.60
N PRO A 90 20.75 -2.62 -21.66
CA PRO A 90 22.20 -2.57 -21.89
C PRO A 90 22.68 -1.12 -21.88
N GLN A 91 23.69 -0.80 -21.08
CA GLN A 91 24.18 0.57 -20.83
C GLN A 91 24.85 1.27 -22.03
N SER A 92 24.74 0.74 -23.22
CA SER A 92 25.29 1.35 -24.43
C SER A 92 24.27 2.29 -25.06
N LEU A 93 24.56 3.59 -25.08
CA LEU A 93 23.74 4.63 -25.75
C LEU A 93 23.49 4.31 -27.25
N SER A 94 24.32 3.50 -27.89
CA SER A 94 24.15 3.04 -29.27
C SER A 94 23.04 1.99 -29.44
N ASN A 95 22.58 1.38 -28.37
CA ASN A 95 21.60 0.28 -28.39
C ASN A 95 20.27 0.63 -27.68
N LEU A 96 20.02 1.90 -27.38
CA LEU A 96 18.75 2.35 -26.79
C LEU A 96 17.53 1.93 -27.63
N HIS A 97 17.68 1.84 -28.95
CA HIS A 97 16.63 1.34 -29.86
C HIS A 97 16.36 -0.17 -29.75
N GLN A 98 17.23 -0.94 -29.08
CA GLN A 98 17.08 -2.37 -28.88
C GLN A 98 16.50 -2.72 -27.51
N CYS A 99 16.32 -1.73 -26.65
CA CYS A 99 15.74 -1.92 -25.32
C CYS A 99 14.26 -1.59 -25.31
N ASP A 100 13.47 -2.37 -26.01
CA ASP A 100 12.02 -2.25 -25.93
C ASP A 100 11.47 -3.14 -24.81
N TYR A 101 11.71 -2.71 -23.54
CA TYR A 101 11.19 -3.40 -22.37
C TYR A 101 9.66 -3.36 -22.30
N LEU A 102 9.01 -2.41 -22.96
CA LEU A 102 7.56 -2.27 -22.97
C LEU A 102 6.87 -3.39 -23.77
N THR A 103 7.60 -4.13 -24.57
CA THR A 103 7.13 -5.35 -25.26
C THR A 103 7.42 -6.64 -24.50
N SER A 104 7.99 -6.56 -23.29
CA SER A 104 8.36 -7.73 -22.48
C SER A 104 7.23 -8.15 -21.53
N PRO A 105 6.80 -9.43 -21.53
CA PRO A 105 5.90 -9.97 -20.52
C PRO A 105 6.47 -9.86 -19.10
N ALA A 106 7.77 -10.04 -18.92
CA ALA A 106 8.43 -9.91 -17.62
C ALA A 106 8.37 -8.47 -17.09
N PHE A 107 8.41 -7.46 -17.99
CA PHE A 107 8.22 -6.07 -17.59
C PHE A 107 6.80 -5.84 -17.08
N ILE A 108 5.76 -6.26 -17.83
CA ILE A 108 4.37 -5.95 -17.45
C ILE A 108 3.96 -6.70 -16.17
N ASP A 109 4.45 -7.91 -15.94
CA ASP A 109 4.20 -8.64 -14.69
C ASP A 109 4.78 -7.90 -13.48
N ARG A 110 6.04 -7.44 -13.59
CA ARG A 110 6.69 -6.65 -12.55
C ARG A 110 6.02 -5.28 -12.38
N PHE A 111 5.67 -4.65 -13.50
CA PHE A 111 4.97 -3.37 -13.49
C PHE A 111 3.58 -3.47 -12.85
N ALA A 112 2.83 -4.55 -13.10
CA ALA A 112 1.56 -4.80 -12.44
C ALA A 112 1.70 -4.84 -10.91
N TYR A 113 2.73 -5.54 -10.40
CA TYR A 113 3.03 -5.56 -8.97
C TYR A 113 3.36 -4.16 -8.44
N TYR A 114 4.23 -3.40 -9.11
CA TYR A 114 4.58 -2.04 -8.69
C TYR A 114 3.39 -1.08 -8.77
N SER A 115 2.54 -1.21 -9.79
CA SER A 115 1.36 -0.36 -9.93
C SER A 115 0.34 -0.58 -8.79
N GLN A 116 0.20 -1.82 -8.32
CA GLN A 116 -0.65 -2.13 -7.17
C GLN A 116 -0.04 -1.63 -5.85
N ALA A 117 1.28 -1.71 -5.69
CA ALA A 117 1.98 -1.15 -4.53
C ALA A 117 1.85 0.39 -4.51
N GLN A 118 2.04 1.05 -5.66
CA GLN A 118 1.81 2.47 -5.85
C GLN A 118 0.37 2.88 -5.49
N GLN A 119 -0.62 2.18 -6.02
CA GLN A 119 -2.02 2.43 -5.71
C GLN A 119 -2.30 2.29 -4.21
N ALA A 120 -1.78 1.25 -3.57
CA ALA A 120 -2.01 0.98 -2.16
C ALA A 120 -1.50 2.10 -1.25
N ILE A 121 -0.27 2.60 -1.49
CA ILE A 121 0.29 3.70 -0.70
C ILE A 121 -0.41 5.02 -0.99
N THR A 122 -0.78 5.29 -2.24
CA THR A 122 -1.54 6.50 -2.60
C THR A 122 -2.87 6.57 -1.85
N TYR A 123 -3.66 5.48 -1.90
CA TYR A 123 -4.94 5.42 -1.18
C TYR A 123 -4.75 5.50 0.34
N LYS A 124 -3.72 4.83 0.87
CA LYS A 124 -3.35 4.94 2.28
C LYS A 124 -3.10 6.39 2.66
N THR A 125 -2.17 7.05 1.98
CA THR A 125 -1.76 8.43 2.29
C THR A 125 -2.95 9.38 2.23
N GLN A 126 -3.76 9.29 1.17
CA GLN A 126 -4.92 10.16 0.98
C GLN A 126 -6.02 9.91 2.02
N THR A 127 -6.38 8.64 2.27
CA THR A 127 -7.42 8.31 3.26
C THR A 127 -6.99 8.68 4.67
N GLU A 128 -5.74 8.41 5.03
CA GLU A 128 -5.18 8.75 6.33
C GLU A 128 -5.10 10.28 6.52
N HIS A 129 -4.77 11.03 5.44
CA HIS A 129 -4.86 12.49 5.45
C HIS A 129 -6.27 12.94 5.81
N TYR A 130 -7.31 12.46 5.14
CA TYR A 130 -8.70 12.83 5.43
C TYR A 130 -9.11 12.46 6.86
N ARG A 131 -8.76 11.28 7.32
CA ARG A 131 -9.11 10.82 8.67
C ARG A 131 -8.44 11.61 9.78
N ARG A 132 -7.22 12.12 9.57
CA ARG A 132 -6.54 13.00 10.54
C ARG A 132 -7.30 14.32 10.76
N PHE A 133 -8.01 14.79 9.75
CA PHE A 133 -8.75 16.05 9.80
C PHE A 133 -10.22 15.91 10.20
N GLN A 134 -10.67 14.73 10.64
CA GLN A 134 -12.08 14.49 10.96
C GLN A 134 -12.67 15.45 12.01
N ASN A 135 -11.90 15.86 13.00
CA ASN A 135 -12.33 16.77 14.07
C ASN A 135 -11.49 18.05 14.14
N LEU A 136 -10.64 18.28 13.15
CA LEU A 136 -9.78 19.45 13.09
C LEU A 136 -10.27 20.43 12.02
N LEU A 137 -10.68 21.63 12.47
CA LEU A 137 -10.99 22.75 11.60
C LEU A 137 -9.84 23.76 11.61
N LEU A 138 -9.22 23.95 10.47
CA LEU A 138 -8.14 24.92 10.31
C LEU A 138 -8.67 26.35 10.27
N PRO A 139 -7.85 27.37 10.61
CA PRO A 139 -8.25 28.78 10.51
C PRO A 139 -8.68 29.21 9.09
N SER A 140 -8.20 28.51 8.06
CA SER A 140 -8.62 28.70 6.66
C SER A 140 -10.06 28.25 6.39
N GLY A 141 -10.71 27.58 7.32
CA GLY A 141 -12.01 26.92 7.15
C GLY A 141 -11.96 25.54 6.51
N LEU A 142 -10.77 24.97 6.27
CA LEU A 142 -10.58 23.60 5.79
C LEU A 142 -10.61 22.60 6.95
N GLY A 143 -10.88 21.35 6.68
CA GLY A 143 -10.94 20.28 7.68
C GLY A 143 -12.36 19.95 8.14
N ASN A 144 -12.51 19.32 9.30
CA ASN A 144 -13.71 18.59 9.71
C ASN A 144 -14.16 17.64 8.60
N THR A 145 -13.23 16.83 8.11
CA THR A 145 -13.47 15.91 7.00
C THR A 145 -14.33 14.74 7.48
N MET A 146 -15.58 14.69 7.04
CA MET A 146 -16.60 13.78 7.55
C MET A 146 -16.78 12.53 6.70
N CYS A 147 -16.21 12.50 5.50
CA CYS A 147 -16.26 11.32 4.64
C CYS A 147 -15.00 11.19 3.79
N ALA A 148 -14.65 9.93 3.50
CA ALA A 148 -13.57 9.52 2.61
C ALA A 148 -13.99 8.23 1.90
N LEU A 149 -14.38 8.34 0.62
CA LEU A 149 -14.84 7.22 -0.19
C LEU A 149 -13.95 7.11 -1.42
N TYR A 150 -13.17 6.04 -1.50
CA TYR A 150 -12.32 5.89 -2.67
C TYR A 150 -13.08 5.35 -3.89
N TRP A 151 -12.68 5.76 -5.04
CA TRP A 151 -13.06 5.21 -6.31
C TRP A 151 -11.94 4.31 -6.84
N GLN A 152 -12.17 2.97 -7.09
CA GLN A 152 -13.47 2.32 -6.93
C GLN A 152 -13.33 0.96 -6.26
N LEU A 153 -14.44 0.38 -5.79
CA LEU A 153 -14.42 -0.90 -5.09
C LEU A 153 -14.01 -2.06 -5.99
N ASN A 154 -14.68 -2.26 -7.13
CA ASN A 154 -14.47 -3.43 -7.99
C ASN A 154 -14.56 -3.13 -9.47
N ASP A 155 -13.97 -4.02 -10.26
CA ASP A 155 -14.07 -4.03 -11.71
C ASP A 155 -15.28 -4.79 -12.22
N VAL A 156 -15.70 -4.40 -13.43
CA VAL A 156 -16.70 -5.12 -14.26
C VAL A 156 -16.08 -5.76 -15.49
N TRP A 157 -14.80 -5.51 -15.76
CA TRP A 157 -14.00 -6.08 -16.83
C TRP A 157 -12.51 -5.99 -16.54
N ALA A 158 -11.67 -6.81 -17.20
CA ALA A 158 -10.23 -6.84 -16.97
C ALA A 158 -9.53 -5.65 -17.66
N ALA A 159 -9.02 -4.70 -16.90
CA ALA A 159 -8.37 -3.49 -17.40
C ALA A 159 -7.50 -2.82 -16.32
N PRO A 160 -6.58 -1.90 -16.69
CA PRO A 160 -6.05 -0.94 -15.75
C PRO A 160 -7.16 -0.03 -15.23
N THR A 161 -7.40 -0.04 -13.91
CA THR A 161 -8.50 0.70 -13.28
C THR A 161 -8.17 1.14 -11.88
N TRP A 162 -9.04 1.94 -11.28
CA TRP A 162 -8.98 2.39 -9.88
C TRP A 162 -9.47 1.33 -8.87
N SER A 163 -9.91 0.17 -9.33
CA SER A 163 -10.53 -0.85 -8.47
C SER A 163 -9.59 -1.40 -7.40
N SER A 164 -10.19 -1.79 -6.29
CA SER A 164 -9.50 -2.56 -5.25
C SER A 164 -9.74 -4.08 -5.35
N ILE A 165 -10.76 -4.49 -6.09
CA ILE A 165 -11.08 -5.88 -6.42
C ILE A 165 -11.16 -6.01 -7.93
N ASP A 166 -10.43 -6.93 -8.53
CA ASP A 166 -10.45 -7.17 -9.97
C ASP A 166 -11.72 -7.90 -10.43
N VAL A 167 -11.89 -8.02 -11.74
CA VAL A 167 -13.08 -8.65 -12.36
C VAL A 167 -13.26 -10.12 -11.97
N ASP A 168 -12.18 -10.82 -11.63
CA ASP A 168 -12.20 -12.22 -11.17
C ASP A 168 -12.37 -12.34 -9.65
N LEU A 169 -12.70 -11.23 -8.97
CA LEU A 169 -12.90 -11.10 -7.53
C LEU A 169 -11.61 -11.29 -6.70
N ASN A 170 -10.43 -11.18 -7.31
CA ASN A 170 -9.19 -11.15 -6.57
C ASN A 170 -8.98 -9.76 -5.93
N TRP A 171 -8.57 -9.76 -4.69
CA TRP A 171 -8.20 -8.54 -3.99
C TRP A 171 -6.84 -8.02 -4.47
N LYS A 172 -6.80 -6.78 -4.93
CA LYS A 172 -5.55 -6.06 -5.21
C LYS A 172 -4.91 -5.61 -3.89
N MET A 173 -3.65 -5.19 -3.93
CA MET A 173 -2.92 -4.75 -2.72
C MET A 173 -3.67 -3.66 -1.95
N VAL A 174 -4.28 -2.73 -2.66
CA VAL A 174 -5.04 -1.62 -2.07
C VAL A 174 -6.25 -2.11 -1.24
N HIS A 175 -6.84 -3.26 -1.56
CA HIS A 175 -7.97 -3.77 -0.76
C HIS A 175 -7.53 -4.27 0.62
N TYR A 176 -6.33 -4.87 0.72
CA TYR A 176 -5.72 -5.21 2.00
C TYR A 176 -5.33 -3.95 2.78
N GLU A 177 -4.81 -2.94 2.09
CA GLU A 177 -4.48 -1.66 2.72
C GLU A 177 -5.75 -0.92 3.19
N ALA A 178 -6.87 -1.02 2.44
CA ALA A 178 -8.16 -0.45 2.83
C ALA A 178 -8.67 -1.00 4.17
N ARG A 179 -8.44 -2.28 4.44
CA ARG A 179 -8.77 -2.86 5.75
C ARG A 179 -7.96 -2.24 6.90
N ARG A 180 -6.73 -1.77 6.61
CA ARG A 180 -5.87 -1.09 7.60
C ARG A 180 -6.28 0.36 7.75
N PHE A 181 -6.32 1.14 6.69
CA PHE A 181 -6.64 2.56 6.78
C PHE A 181 -8.10 2.87 7.11
N PHE A 182 -9.04 1.92 6.98
CA PHE A 182 -10.42 2.02 7.46
C PHE A 182 -10.68 1.29 8.79
N ALA A 183 -9.68 0.77 9.46
CA ALA A 183 -9.87 0.23 10.80
C ALA A 183 -10.41 1.32 11.75
N PRO A 184 -11.29 0.99 12.71
CA PRO A 184 -11.88 1.98 13.61
C PRO A 184 -10.87 2.82 14.38
N VAL A 185 -9.74 2.22 14.71
CA VAL A 185 -8.60 2.91 15.33
C VAL A 185 -7.38 2.71 14.46
N ILE A 186 -6.68 3.79 14.13
CA ILE A 186 -5.43 3.75 13.35
C ILE A 186 -4.38 4.67 13.94
N VAL A 187 -3.13 4.35 13.67
CA VAL A 187 -2.00 5.28 13.81
C VAL A 187 -1.59 5.70 12.40
N VAL A 188 -1.45 6.99 12.18
CA VAL A 188 -1.01 7.57 10.90
C VAL A 188 0.39 8.13 11.09
N VAL A 189 1.31 7.73 10.23
CA VAL A 189 2.65 8.31 10.12
C VAL A 189 2.80 8.92 8.74
N TYR A 190 3.23 10.17 8.68
CA TYR A 190 3.31 10.92 7.44
C TYR A 190 4.52 11.86 7.43
N SER A 191 5.02 12.17 6.23
CA SER A 191 6.11 13.11 6.03
C SER A 191 5.62 14.55 6.23
N VAL A 192 6.45 15.39 6.87
CA VAL A 192 6.23 16.83 7.05
C VAL A 192 7.46 17.57 6.52
N GLY A 193 7.28 18.36 5.47
CA GLY A 193 8.42 19.02 4.83
C GLY A 193 9.45 18.03 4.29
N PHE A 194 10.73 18.28 4.47
CA PHE A 194 11.80 17.46 3.87
C PHE A 194 12.26 16.28 4.75
N ASN A 195 12.30 16.45 6.07
CA ASN A 195 12.91 15.46 6.98
C ASN A 195 12.15 15.29 8.29
N ASP A 196 10.97 15.85 8.42
CA ASP A 196 10.16 15.71 9.62
C ASP A 196 9.08 14.67 9.40
N ILE A 197 8.66 14.01 10.48
CA ILE A 197 7.51 13.12 10.49
C ILE A 197 6.44 13.64 11.42
N GLY A 198 5.18 13.45 11.04
CA GLY A 198 4.04 13.62 11.91
C GLY A 198 3.46 12.27 12.30
N VAL A 199 2.93 12.17 13.51
CA VAL A 199 2.19 10.99 13.97
C VAL A 199 0.87 11.45 14.53
N THR A 200 -0.20 10.83 14.08
CA THR A 200 -1.57 11.09 14.55
C THR A 200 -2.25 9.78 14.88
N VAL A 201 -2.94 9.69 16.00
CA VAL A 201 -3.82 8.57 16.30
C VAL A 201 -5.25 8.99 16.08
N VAL A 202 -6.00 8.18 15.33
CA VAL A 202 -7.39 8.39 14.99
C VAL A 202 -8.24 7.35 15.69
N ASN A 203 -9.30 7.80 16.38
CA ASN A 203 -10.27 6.95 17.06
C ASN A 203 -11.67 7.24 16.50
N ASP A 204 -12.15 6.40 15.59
CA ASP A 204 -13.52 6.46 15.05
C ASP A 204 -14.51 5.64 15.87
N SER A 205 -14.08 5.05 16.99
CA SER A 205 -14.99 4.35 17.87
C SER A 205 -15.81 5.32 18.74
N PRO A 206 -16.99 4.92 19.21
CA PRO A 206 -17.77 5.72 20.15
C PRO A 206 -17.20 5.69 21.58
N THR A 207 -16.08 5.00 21.79
CA THR A 207 -15.50 4.77 23.10
C THR A 207 -14.19 5.52 23.25
N LYS A 208 -13.99 6.18 24.41
CA LYS A 208 -12.71 6.80 24.75
C LYS A 208 -11.63 5.74 24.95
N ILE A 209 -10.46 5.96 24.34
CA ILE A 209 -9.25 5.15 24.56
C ILE A 209 -8.44 5.85 25.64
N THR A 210 -8.10 5.12 26.71
CA THR A 210 -7.32 5.64 27.85
C THR A 210 -6.10 4.79 28.11
N GLY A 211 -4.97 5.46 28.40
CA GLY A 211 -3.71 4.78 28.74
C GLY A 211 -3.12 3.93 27.61
N ALA A 212 -3.47 4.24 26.35
CA ALA A 212 -2.91 3.54 25.23
C ALA A 212 -1.43 3.95 24.99
N LYS A 213 -0.61 2.99 24.61
CA LYS A 213 0.81 3.20 24.32
C LYS A 213 1.04 3.20 22.81
N VAL A 214 1.52 4.32 22.28
CA VAL A 214 2.04 4.42 20.92
C VAL A 214 3.53 4.12 20.95
N VAL A 215 3.99 3.26 20.04
CA VAL A 215 5.42 2.95 19.85
C VAL A 215 5.78 3.32 18.41
N ILE A 216 6.79 4.16 18.25
CA ILE A 216 7.28 4.64 16.97
C ILE A 216 8.72 4.19 16.83
N ASP A 217 9.00 3.39 15.81
CA ASP A 217 10.33 2.83 15.56
C ASP A 217 10.87 3.32 14.21
N MET A 218 12.14 3.67 14.17
CA MET A 218 12.91 3.80 12.94
C MET A 218 13.65 2.48 12.69
N LEU A 219 13.39 1.84 11.58
CA LEU A 219 13.95 0.55 11.20
C LEU A 219 14.81 0.73 9.95
N ALA A 220 16.14 0.61 10.11
CA ALA A 220 17.07 0.64 8.99
C ALA A 220 17.07 -0.70 8.23
N TRP A 221 17.14 -0.66 6.90
CA TRP A 221 17.14 -1.86 6.06
C TRP A 221 18.27 -2.84 6.41
N THR A 222 19.40 -2.31 6.88
CA THR A 222 20.60 -3.07 7.21
C THR A 222 20.63 -3.61 8.64
N ASN A 223 19.65 -3.26 9.48
CA ASN A 223 19.61 -3.65 10.90
C ASN A 223 18.59 -4.76 11.20
N HIS A 224 18.25 -5.56 10.21
CA HIS A 224 17.25 -6.63 10.29
C HIS A 224 15.91 -6.10 10.84
N PHE A 225 15.53 -6.45 12.07
CA PHE A 225 14.25 -6.04 12.67
C PHE A 225 14.43 -5.13 13.90
N ASP A 226 15.67 -4.87 14.29
CA ASP A 226 15.97 -4.07 15.47
C ASP A 226 15.86 -2.57 15.12
N PRO A 227 15.11 -1.77 15.90
CA PRO A 227 15.01 -0.35 15.64
C PRO A 227 16.35 0.35 15.94
N VAL A 228 16.75 1.26 15.06
CA VAL A 228 17.87 2.17 15.30
C VAL A 228 17.46 3.35 16.21
N TYR A 229 16.15 3.61 16.27
CA TYR A 229 15.54 4.55 17.21
C TYR A 229 14.14 4.08 17.56
N SER A 230 13.72 4.29 18.81
CA SER A 230 12.38 4.00 19.28
C SER A 230 11.91 5.07 20.27
N GLU A 231 10.64 5.47 20.14
CA GLU A 231 9.96 6.39 21.05
C GLU A 231 8.63 5.80 21.47
N GLU A 232 8.32 5.90 22.77
CA GLU A 232 7.05 5.47 23.32
C GLU A 232 6.32 6.64 23.97
N GLN A 233 5.01 6.74 23.74
CA GLN A 233 4.15 7.73 24.39
C GLN A 233 2.88 7.07 24.92
N VAL A 234 2.44 7.45 26.11
CA VAL A 234 1.15 7.06 26.67
C VAL A 234 0.15 8.17 26.40
N ILE A 235 -0.98 7.80 25.81
CA ILE A 235 -1.99 8.76 25.34
C ILE A 235 -3.38 8.39 25.76
N ASN A 236 -4.25 9.43 25.77
CA ASN A 236 -5.71 9.27 25.83
C ASN A 236 -6.30 9.94 24.60
N ILE A 237 -7.32 9.32 24.00
CA ILE A 237 -7.98 9.79 22.78
C ILE A 237 -9.48 9.72 22.99
N ASP A 238 -10.15 10.85 22.77
CA ASP A 238 -11.60 10.93 22.89
C ASP A 238 -12.30 10.16 21.75
N PRO A 239 -13.57 9.80 21.90
CA PRO A 239 -14.35 9.22 20.81
C PRO A 239 -14.42 10.14 19.59
N LEU A 240 -14.47 9.56 18.39
CA LEU A 240 -14.65 10.26 17.11
C LEU A 240 -13.67 11.43 16.95
N SER A 241 -12.39 11.20 17.30
CA SER A 241 -11.36 12.24 17.27
C SER A 241 -10.02 11.73 16.76
N ALA A 242 -9.21 12.68 16.29
CA ALA A 242 -7.83 12.48 15.94
C ALA A 242 -6.95 13.30 16.88
N LYS A 243 -5.83 12.75 17.30
CA LYS A 243 -4.85 13.40 18.17
C LYS A 243 -3.45 13.31 17.57
N GLN A 244 -2.91 14.46 17.22
CA GLN A 244 -1.52 14.58 16.81
C GLN A 244 -0.61 14.46 18.02
N LEU A 245 0.52 13.76 17.85
CA LEU A 245 1.54 13.58 18.87
C LEU A 245 2.66 14.59 18.69
N GLU A 246 3.23 15.04 19.79
CA GLU A 246 4.47 15.79 19.81
C GLU A 246 5.62 14.80 19.98
N LEU A 247 6.48 14.68 18.97
CA LEU A 247 7.59 13.74 18.97
C LEU A 247 8.82 14.40 19.57
N SER A 248 9.59 13.62 20.36
CA SER A 248 10.87 14.08 20.93
C SER A 248 11.92 14.32 19.85
N ARG A 249 11.80 13.60 18.74
CA ARG A 249 12.71 13.67 17.58
C ARG A 249 11.92 13.65 16.27
N PRO A 250 11.33 14.78 15.88
CA PRO A 250 10.59 14.84 14.63
C PRO A 250 11.49 14.83 13.39
N LYS A 251 12.82 14.98 13.56
CA LYS A 251 13.79 15.09 12.46
C LYS A 251 14.67 13.85 12.35
N MET A 252 14.80 13.34 11.15
CA MET A 252 15.68 12.24 10.80
C MET A 252 17.07 12.75 10.41
N TRP A 253 17.89 13.06 11.42
CA TRP A 253 19.21 13.66 11.25
C TRP A 253 20.23 12.69 10.66
N GLY A 254 20.85 13.07 9.55
CA GLY A 254 22.04 12.45 9.01
C GLY A 254 21.84 11.16 8.23
N THR A 255 20.60 10.78 7.93
CA THR A 255 20.24 9.66 7.08
C THR A 255 19.39 10.16 5.92
N THR A 256 19.45 9.50 4.78
CA THR A 256 18.46 9.70 3.73
C THR A 256 17.20 8.90 4.07
N ASP A 257 16.03 9.33 3.65
CA ASP A 257 14.79 8.57 3.82
C ASP A 257 14.85 7.19 3.15
N ALA A 258 15.76 7.02 2.15
CA ALA A 258 16.02 5.73 1.51
C ALA A 258 16.65 4.68 2.44
N ASP A 259 17.21 5.03 3.59
CA ASP A 259 17.94 4.11 4.47
C ASP A 259 17.08 3.36 5.47
N PHE A 260 15.81 3.75 5.66
CA PHE A 260 14.94 3.20 6.71
C PHE A 260 13.46 3.35 6.36
N LEU A 261 12.62 2.68 7.15
CA LEU A 261 11.19 2.95 7.26
C LEU A 261 10.85 3.38 8.69
N ILE A 262 9.73 4.09 8.85
CA ILE A 262 9.14 4.35 10.17
C ILE A 262 7.98 3.40 10.38
N ARG A 263 7.98 2.71 11.53
CA ARG A 263 6.87 1.85 11.96
C ARG A 263 6.16 2.50 13.15
N ALA A 264 4.84 2.49 13.15
CA ALA A 264 4.07 2.86 14.33
C ALA A 264 3.06 1.79 14.73
N ARG A 265 2.90 1.60 16.03
CA ARG A 265 2.03 0.59 16.66
C ARG A 265 1.30 1.20 17.85
N LEU A 266 0.07 0.75 18.09
CA LEU A 266 -0.75 1.19 19.21
C LEU A 266 -1.22 0.01 20.04
N PHE A 267 -0.99 0.08 21.33
CA PHE A 267 -1.32 -0.97 22.30
C PHE A 267 -2.25 -0.42 23.39
N ASN A 268 -3.11 -1.29 23.93
CA ASN A 268 -3.84 -1.00 25.16
C ASN A 268 -2.93 -1.08 26.40
N GLY A 269 -3.48 -0.80 27.57
CA GLY A 269 -2.74 -0.89 28.85
C GLY A 269 -2.28 -2.31 29.19
N SER A 270 -2.83 -3.36 28.58
CA SER A 270 -2.44 -4.76 28.75
C SER A 270 -1.34 -5.20 27.76
N GLY A 271 -0.98 -4.35 26.80
CA GLY A 271 0.01 -4.64 25.78
C GLY A 271 -0.56 -5.31 24.51
N ASP A 272 -1.89 -5.43 24.38
CA ASP A 272 -2.51 -5.97 23.16
C ASP A 272 -2.61 -4.87 22.09
N PRO A 273 -2.37 -5.19 20.80
CA PRO A 273 -2.53 -4.24 19.71
C PRO A 273 -4.01 -3.87 19.54
N ILE A 274 -4.31 -2.57 19.45
CA ILE A 274 -5.67 -2.04 19.24
C ILE A 274 -5.84 -1.30 17.91
N ALA A 275 -4.80 -1.24 17.11
CA ALA A 275 -4.81 -0.72 15.76
C ALA A 275 -3.93 -1.60 14.86
N PRO A 276 -4.15 -1.62 13.53
CA PRO A 276 -3.17 -2.19 12.60
C PRO A 276 -1.81 -1.50 12.75
N GLU A 277 -0.74 -2.29 12.60
CA GLU A 277 0.59 -1.73 12.43
C GLU A 277 0.63 -0.91 11.14
N THR A 278 1.26 0.25 11.17
CA THR A 278 1.45 1.10 10.00
C THR A 278 2.92 1.38 9.76
N VAL A 279 3.28 1.58 8.50
CA VAL A 279 4.63 1.98 8.10
C VAL A 279 4.57 3.20 7.18
N LEU A 280 5.57 4.08 7.32
CA LEU A 280 5.92 5.11 6.35
C LEU A 280 7.15 4.63 5.60
N LEU A 281 7.01 4.48 4.28
CA LEU A 281 8.07 4.07 3.38
C LEU A 281 8.78 5.31 2.78
N PRO A 282 10.03 5.17 2.31
CA PRO A 282 10.69 6.20 1.52
C PRO A 282 9.85 6.60 0.30
N GLU A 283 9.78 7.88 0.00
CA GLU A 283 9.07 8.38 -1.19
C GLU A 283 9.68 7.84 -2.48
N LYS A 284 11.01 7.68 -2.49
CA LYS A 284 11.79 7.26 -3.64
C LYS A 284 12.36 5.85 -3.43
N MET A 285 11.51 4.86 -3.54
CA MET A 285 11.95 3.46 -3.43
C MET A 285 13.03 3.08 -4.45
N TYR A 286 13.15 3.82 -5.57
CA TYR A 286 14.23 3.59 -6.55
C TYR A 286 15.62 3.98 -6.02
N GLU A 287 15.73 4.73 -4.92
CA GLU A 287 16.98 5.04 -4.22
C GLU A 287 17.34 3.96 -3.18
N VAL A 288 16.42 3.07 -2.84
CA VAL A 288 16.63 1.99 -1.87
C VAL A 288 17.33 0.80 -2.54
N ASP A 289 18.36 0.26 -1.89
CA ASP A 289 18.97 -0.99 -2.34
C ASP A 289 18.07 -2.17 -1.98
N PHE A 290 17.34 -2.71 -2.94
CA PHE A 290 16.44 -3.85 -2.74
C PHE A 290 17.15 -5.14 -2.30
N ASN A 291 18.48 -5.23 -2.45
CA ASN A 291 19.24 -6.37 -1.95
C ASN A 291 19.30 -6.41 -0.41
N THR A 292 19.04 -5.27 0.25
CA THR A 292 18.98 -5.19 1.72
C THR A 292 17.68 -5.77 2.29
N PHE A 293 16.62 -5.91 1.47
CA PHE A 293 15.37 -6.51 1.92
C PHE A 293 15.54 -7.98 2.26
N GLY A 294 14.84 -8.40 3.32
CA GLY A 294 14.83 -9.81 3.74
C GLY A 294 14.25 -10.74 2.70
N ASP A 295 14.80 -11.94 2.63
CA ASP A 295 14.17 -13.04 1.91
C ASP A 295 12.96 -13.52 2.69
N VAL A 296 11.86 -13.79 1.98
CA VAL A 296 10.61 -14.25 2.56
C VAL A 296 10.33 -15.70 2.14
N SER A 297 9.81 -16.47 3.07
CA SER A 297 9.51 -17.88 2.84
C SER A 297 8.29 -18.33 3.63
N ILE A 298 7.60 -19.36 3.16
CA ILE A 298 6.54 -20.04 3.93
C ILE A 298 7.19 -21.19 4.69
N SER A 299 7.26 -21.09 6.01
CA SER A 299 7.89 -22.09 6.89
C SER A 299 6.92 -23.16 7.36
N GLU A 300 5.65 -22.80 7.54
CA GLU A 300 4.60 -23.71 7.97
C GLU A 300 3.38 -23.60 7.06
N PHE A 301 2.72 -24.73 6.87
CA PHE A 301 1.48 -24.86 6.11
C PHE A 301 0.55 -25.80 6.84
N LYS A 302 -0.66 -25.36 7.12
CA LYS A 302 -1.65 -26.17 7.84
C LYS A 302 -3.04 -25.98 7.23
N LYS A 303 -3.66 -27.08 6.79
CA LYS A 303 -5.09 -27.12 6.49
C LYS A 303 -5.86 -27.18 7.81
N ILE A 304 -6.71 -26.21 8.07
CA ILE A 304 -7.56 -26.14 9.26
C ILE A 304 -8.89 -26.85 9.01
N ASP A 305 -9.49 -26.54 7.87
CA ASP A 305 -10.75 -27.13 7.39
C ASP A 305 -10.79 -27.02 5.84
N PRO A 306 -11.84 -27.50 5.14
CA PRO A 306 -11.92 -27.42 3.67
C PRO A 306 -11.88 -25.99 3.10
N PHE A 307 -12.13 -24.98 3.90
CA PHE A 307 -12.20 -23.56 3.50
C PHE A 307 -11.08 -22.71 4.07
N THR A 308 -10.18 -23.28 4.90
CA THR A 308 -9.18 -22.49 5.63
C THR A 308 -7.82 -23.17 5.63
N TYR A 309 -6.82 -22.42 5.18
CA TYR A 309 -5.40 -22.76 5.27
C TYR A 309 -4.65 -21.68 6.03
N THR A 310 -3.76 -22.09 6.92
CA THR A 310 -2.89 -21.17 7.66
C THR A 310 -1.44 -21.35 7.24
N LEU A 311 -0.76 -20.24 7.06
CA LEU A 311 0.63 -20.14 6.64
C LEU A 311 1.41 -19.38 7.71
N THR A 312 2.65 -19.80 7.97
CA THR A 312 3.64 -19.00 8.68
C THR A 312 4.63 -18.45 7.67
N ILE A 313 4.70 -17.14 7.56
CA ILE A 313 5.63 -16.42 6.69
C ILE A 313 6.82 -16.01 7.53
N ASN A 314 8.00 -16.50 7.20
CA ASN A 314 9.26 -16.08 7.83
C ASN A 314 10.04 -15.15 6.90
N ALA A 315 10.76 -14.22 7.51
CA ALA A 315 11.67 -13.33 6.80
C ALA A 315 13.01 -13.20 7.52
N THR A 316 14.07 -12.93 6.76
CA THR A 316 15.43 -12.75 7.29
C THR A 316 15.73 -11.32 7.71
N ALA A 317 15.03 -10.35 7.14
CA ALA A 317 15.08 -8.92 7.45
C ALA A 317 13.78 -8.25 7.02
N ILE A 318 13.69 -6.94 7.19
CA ILE A 318 12.54 -6.12 6.74
C ILE A 318 12.26 -6.37 5.27
N SER A 319 10.98 -6.53 4.92
CA SER A 319 10.56 -6.78 3.54
C SER A 319 9.23 -6.06 3.25
N PRO A 320 9.25 -4.93 2.54
CA PRO A 320 8.03 -4.21 2.19
C PRO A 320 7.25 -4.92 1.09
N PHE A 321 5.93 -4.69 1.06
CA PHE A 321 4.99 -5.24 0.07
C PHE A 321 5.08 -6.76 -0.11
N THR A 322 5.27 -7.50 0.99
CA THR A 322 5.26 -8.96 0.93
C THR A 322 3.92 -9.46 0.43
N TRP A 323 3.95 -10.23 -0.66
CA TRP A 323 2.78 -10.73 -1.35
C TRP A 323 2.71 -12.25 -1.31
N ILE A 324 1.55 -12.76 -0.93
CA ILE A 324 1.25 -14.20 -0.88
C ILE A 324 0.21 -14.49 -1.96
N SER A 325 0.38 -15.56 -2.70
CA SER A 325 -0.58 -16.00 -3.71
C SER A 325 -0.62 -17.52 -3.85
N VAL A 326 -1.55 -18.00 -4.66
CA VAL A 326 -1.77 -19.41 -4.97
C VAL A 326 -1.70 -19.63 -6.46
N ASN A 327 -1.00 -20.67 -6.91
CA ASN A 327 -0.84 -21.02 -8.34
C ASN A 327 -2.09 -21.64 -8.97
N LYS A 328 -3.13 -21.88 -8.19
CA LYS A 328 -4.41 -22.42 -8.66
C LYS A 328 -5.48 -21.34 -8.60
N PRO A 329 -6.45 -21.33 -9.52
CA PRO A 329 -7.63 -20.49 -9.40
C PRO A 329 -8.36 -20.77 -8.09
N PHE A 330 -8.69 -19.74 -7.33
CA PHE A 330 -9.47 -19.84 -6.10
C PHE A 330 -10.40 -18.64 -5.95
N LEU A 331 -11.47 -18.84 -5.23
CA LEU A 331 -12.36 -17.77 -4.79
C LEU A 331 -12.22 -17.62 -3.27
N GLY A 332 -11.62 -16.49 -2.85
CA GLY A 332 -11.31 -16.29 -1.44
C GLY A 332 -10.39 -15.09 -1.21
N TRP A 333 -9.88 -14.99 0.01
CA TRP A 333 -8.94 -13.91 0.39
C TRP A 333 -8.00 -14.37 1.50
N PHE A 334 -6.85 -13.74 1.59
CA PHE A 334 -5.97 -13.88 2.74
C PHE A 334 -6.43 -12.97 3.90
N THR A 335 -6.21 -13.41 5.14
CA THR A 335 -6.51 -12.57 6.32
C THR A 335 -5.64 -11.32 6.37
N ASP A 336 -4.44 -11.36 5.78
CA ASP A 336 -3.59 -10.22 5.49
C ASP A 336 -2.71 -10.50 4.27
N ASN A 337 -2.30 -9.45 3.54
CA ASN A 337 -1.42 -9.55 2.38
C ASN A 337 -0.85 -8.15 2.04
N ALA A 338 0.12 -8.07 1.14
CA ALA A 338 0.76 -6.81 0.74
C ALA A 338 1.29 -5.99 1.92
N PHE A 339 1.71 -6.65 3.00
CA PHE A 339 2.16 -6.00 4.22
C PHE A 339 3.69 -5.80 4.23
N ALA A 340 4.15 -4.87 5.05
CA ALA A 340 5.56 -4.78 5.38
C ALA A 340 5.89 -5.82 6.46
N VAL A 341 6.86 -6.68 6.17
CA VAL A 341 7.42 -7.57 7.18
C VAL A 341 8.41 -6.78 8.04
N THR A 342 8.07 -6.58 9.30
CA THR A 342 8.84 -5.80 10.29
C THR A 342 9.25 -6.63 11.52
N LYS A 343 9.02 -7.94 11.47
CA LYS A 343 9.40 -8.93 12.49
C LYS A 343 9.66 -10.28 11.81
N PRO A 344 10.36 -11.23 12.46
CA PRO A 344 10.80 -12.47 11.82
C PRO A 344 9.69 -13.38 11.31
N SER A 345 8.48 -13.31 11.86
CA SER A 345 7.43 -14.27 11.53
C SER A 345 6.03 -13.65 11.57
N TYR A 346 5.18 -14.07 10.62
CA TYR A 346 3.78 -13.67 10.51
C TYR A 346 2.90 -14.90 10.26
N SER A 347 1.74 -14.93 10.91
CA SER A 347 0.72 -15.94 10.62
C SER A 347 -0.38 -15.33 9.73
N VAL A 348 -0.66 -15.97 8.61
CA VAL A 348 -1.68 -15.53 7.64
C VAL A 348 -2.54 -16.72 7.28
N SER A 349 -3.86 -16.53 7.16
CA SER A 349 -4.77 -17.58 6.71
C SER A 349 -5.39 -17.21 5.36
N LEU A 350 -5.48 -18.18 4.48
CA LEU A 350 -6.36 -18.14 3.30
C LEU A 350 -7.76 -18.59 3.71
N LYS A 351 -8.76 -17.79 3.37
CA LYS A 351 -10.18 -18.08 3.53
C LYS A 351 -10.80 -18.29 2.15
N LEU A 352 -11.37 -19.46 1.93
CA LEU A 352 -12.01 -19.84 0.67
C LEU A 352 -13.54 -19.71 0.76
N LYS A 353 -14.16 -19.35 -0.34
CA LYS A 353 -15.63 -19.37 -0.51
C LYS A 353 -16.14 -20.74 -0.89
N GLU A 354 -15.32 -21.52 -1.57
CA GLU A 354 -15.60 -22.89 -2.02
C GLU A 354 -14.45 -23.79 -1.58
N PRO A 355 -14.72 -25.07 -1.26
CA PRO A 355 -13.68 -26.01 -0.85
C PRO A 355 -12.68 -26.22 -2.00
N LEU A 356 -11.39 -26.12 -1.71
CA LEU A 356 -10.32 -26.37 -2.66
C LEU A 356 -9.19 -27.13 -1.97
N GLU A 357 -8.73 -28.20 -2.60
CA GLU A 357 -7.56 -28.95 -2.10
C GLU A 357 -6.28 -28.27 -2.56
N LEU A 358 -5.55 -27.74 -1.59
CA LEU A 358 -4.28 -27.07 -1.79
C LEU A 358 -3.16 -27.79 -1.02
N GLN A 359 -1.99 -27.79 -1.62
CA GLN A 359 -0.74 -28.27 -1.03
C GLN A 359 0.20 -27.09 -0.77
N ARG A 360 1.24 -27.30 0.05
CA ARG A 360 2.26 -26.26 0.31
C ARG A 360 2.89 -25.71 -0.98
N SER A 361 3.11 -26.56 -1.98
CA SER A 361 3.66 -26.18 -3.28
C SER A 361 2.76 -25.30 -4.13
N ASP A 362 1.47 -25.21 -3.82
CA ASP A 362 0.54 -24.34 -4.52
C ASP A 362 0.68 -22.87 -4.08
N PHE A 363 1.32 -22.63 -2.93
CA PHE A 363 1.51 -21.29 -2.37
C PHE A 363 2.90 -20.77 -2.67
N TYR A 364 2.97 -19.50 -3.01
CA TYR A 364 4.22 -18.76 -3.09
C TYR A 364 4.14 -17.44 -2.33
N VAL A 365 5.29 -16.93 -1.92
CA VAL A 365 5.47 -15.62 -1.31
C VAL A 365 6.61 -14.91 -1.98
N CYS A 366 6.46 -13.63 -2.21
CA CYS A 366 7.46 -12.77 -2.84
C CYS A 366 7.42 -11.35 -2.25
N ASN A 367 8.37 -10.52 -2.63
CA ASN A 367 8.47 -9.12 -2.22
C ASN A 367 9.02 -8.24 -3.37
N LEU A 368 9.41 -7.01 -3.09
CA LEU A 368 9.98 -6.09 -4.08
C LEU A 368 11.22 -6.61 -4.80
N LYS A 369 11.97 -7.57 -4.22
CA LYS A 369 13.13 -8.18 -4.90
C LYS A 369 12.72 -9.05 -6.09
N ASN A 370 11.63 -9.81 -5.96
CA ASN A 370 11.35 -10.93 -6.85
C ASN A 370 9.90 -11.10 -7.30
N CYS A 371 8.93 -10.34 -6.79
CA CYS A 371 7.56 -10.40 -7.31
C CYS A 371 7.48 -9.92 -8.75
N GLY A 372 6.70 -10.64 -9.58
CA GLY A 372 6.57 -10.35 -11.02
C GLY A 372 7.82 -10.73 -11.84
N ALA A 373 8.75 -11.49 -11.25
CA ALA A 373 9.92 -12.06 -11.95
C ALA A 373 9.74 -13.57 -12.25
N LEU A 374 8.50 -14.05 -12.10
CA LEU A 374 8.16 -15.48 -12.28
C LEU A 374 7.73 -15.74 -13.70
#